data_2e528f5210e442e58d1a792ab6795b64
#
_entry.id   2e528f5210e442e58d1a792ab6795b64
#
_cell.length_a   1.000
_cell.length_b   1.000
_cell.length_c   1.000
_cell.angle_alpha   90.00
_cell.angle_beta   90.00
_cell.angle_gamma   90.00
#
_symmetry.space_group_name_H-M   'P 1'
#
loop_
_entity.id
_entity.type
_entity.pdbx_description
1 polymer ?
#
loop_
_entity_poly.entity_id
_entity_poly.type
_entity_poly.pdbx_seq_one_letter_code
_entity_poly.pdbx_strand_id
1 'polypeptide(L)'
;MKANSLINILKNSDFEKKYQIESLEFINKRRWDINLYSNVKLLLSEEDTNTSIQNFITIQNKLSETDINNIKTYDLRNLKKTILINLND
;
A
#
# COMPACT_ATOMS: atom_id res chain seq x y z
N MET A 1 -6.91 12.16 6.57
CA MET A 1 -7.60 10.95 7.08
C MET A 1 -7.12 10.62 8.47
N LYS A 2 -8.01 10.24 9.35
CA LYS A 2 -7.66 9.85 10.71
C LYS A 2 -7.16 8.40 10.77
N ALA A 3 -6.24 8.10 11.68
CA ALA A 3 -5.67 6.76 11.83
C ALA A 3 -6.74 5.68 12.01
N ASN A 4 -7.80 5.97 12.79
CA ASN A 4 -8.88 5.01 13.02
C ASN A 4 -9.59 4.61 11.72
N SER A 5 -9.76 5.54 10.79
CA SER A 5 -10.37 5.25 9.48
C SER A 5 -9.50 4.32 8.66
N LEU A 6 -8.18 4.54 8.66
CA LEU A 6 -7.24 3.66 7.95
C LEU A 6 -7.26 2.25 8.55
N ILE A 7 -7.20 2.14 9.87
CA ILE A 7 -7.23 0.84 10.55
C ILE A 7 -8.51 0.09 10.20
N ASN A 8 -9.66 0.77 10.17
CA ASN A 8 -10.93 0.15 9.81
C ASN A 8 -10.94 -0.36 8.36
N ILE A 9 -10.38 0.41 7.43
CA ILE A 9 -10.25 -0.01 6.03
C ILE A 9 -9.42 -1.28 5.94
N LEU A 10 -8.29 -1.33 6.63
CA LEU A 10 -7.39 -2.48 6.59
C LEU A 10 -8.05 -3.73 7.18
N LYS A 11 -8.81 -3.58 8.25
CA LYS A 11 -9.54 -4.71 8.86
C LYS A 11 -10.67 -5.20 7.98
N ASN A 12 -11.44 -4.28 7.39
CA ASN A 12 -12.60 -4.64 6.57
C ASN A 12 -12.21 -5.31 5.26
N SER A 13 -11.04 -5.01 4.73
CA SER A 13 -10.55 -5.60 3.48
C SER A 13 -9.75 -6.89 3.67
N ASP A 14 -9.67 -7.39 4.89
CA ASP A 14 -8.83 -8.55 5.26
C ASP A 14 -7.35 -8.33 4.95
N PHE A 15 -6.94 -7.10 4.79
CA PHE A 15 -5.57 -6.74 4.41
C PHE A 15 -4.56 -7.29 5.42
N GLU A 16 -4.83 -7.14 6.71
CA GLU A 16 -3.92 -7.57 7.77
C GLU A 16 -3.68 -9.08 7.78
N LYS A 17 -4.67 -9.85 7.31
CA LYS A 17 -4.56 -11.31 7.25
C LYS A 17 -3.67 -11.77 6.11
N LYS A 18 -3.68 -11.03 5.01
CA LYS A 18 -2.94 -11.39 3.80
C LYS A 18 -1.56 -10.76 3.74
N TYR A 19 -1.44 -9.54 4.23
CA TYR A 19 -0.19 -8.78 4.20
C TYR A 19 0.20 -8.39 5.62
N GLN A 20 1.41 -8.77 6.05
CA GLN A 20 1.88 -8.48 7.40
C GLN A 20 2.37 -7.05 7.48
N ILE A 21 1.66 -6.24 8.24
CA ILE A 21 1.98 -4.83 8.42
C ILE A 21 3.00 -4.68 9.53
N GLU A 22 4.16 -4.05 9.21
CA GLU A 22 5.16 -3.70 10.21
C GLU A 22 4.80 -2.41 10.93
N SER A 23 4.47 -1.37 10.15
CA SER A 23 4.15 -0.07 10.72
C SER A 23 3.33 0.79 9.77
N LEU A 24 2.69 1.81 10.33
CA LEU A 24 2.01 2.86 9.58
C LEU A 24 2.71 4.18 9.89
N GLU A 25 3.05 4.94 8.85
CA GLU A 25 3.71 6.23 9.00
C GLU A 25 2.83 7.36 8.48
N PHE A 26 2.68 8.41 9.27
CA PHE A 26 1.94 9.61 8.85
C PHE A 26 2.95 10.64 8.35
N ILE A 27 2.98 10.85 7.03
CA ILE A 27 4.00 11.64 6.36
C ILE A 27 3.53 13.07 6.15
N ASN A 28 4.30 14.05 6.63
CA ASN A 28 4.03 15.49 6.46
C ASN A 28 2.61 15.90 6.88
N LYS A 29 2.00 15.17 7.81
CA LYS A 29 0.62 15.40 8.29
C LYS A 29 -0.41 15.36 7.16
N ARG A 30 -0.13 14.63 6.08
CA ARG A 30 -0.96 14.59 4.89
C ARG A 30 -1.41 13.20 4.48
N ARG A 31 -0.47 12.25 4.41
CA ARG A 31 -0.77 10.92 3.87
C ARG A 31 -0.24 9.84 4.79
N TRP A 32 -0.76 8.64 4.60
CA TRP A 32 -0.27 7.46 5.29
C TRP A 32 0.57 6.60 4.35
N ASP A 33 1.69 6.10 4.84
CA ASP A 33 2.46 5.05 4.20
C ASP A 33 2.33 3.78 5.03
N ILE A 34 2.26 2.63 4.36
CA ILE A 34 2.22 1.33 5.01
C ILE A 34 3.55 0.64 4.76
N ASN A 35 4.22 0.21 5.84
CA ASN A 35 5.44 -0.59 5.75
C ASN A 35 5.09 -2.04 6.08
N LEU A 36 5.40 -2.95 5.15
CA LEU A 36 5.18 -4.38 5.35
C LEU A 36 6.48 -5.05 5.83
N TYR A 37 6.37 -6.19 6.52
CA TYR A 37 7.53 -6.91 7.03
C TYR A 37 8.48 -7.40 5.92
N SER A 38 7.99 -7.60 4.72
CA SER A 38 8.78 -7.99 3.56
C SER A 38 9.66 -6.87 2.99
N ASN A 39 9.80 -5.77 3.71
CA ASN A 39 10.55 -4.59 3.27
C ASN A 39 9.87 -3.88 2.08
N VAL A 40 8.56 -4.00 2.00
CA VAL A 40 7.73 -3.35 0.97
C VAL A 40 7.06 -2.12 1.57
N LYS A 41 7.05 -1.04 0.80
CA LYS A 41 6.40 0.21 1.22
C LYS A 41 5.26 0.56 0.28
N LEU A 42 4.13 0.94 0.86
CA LEU A 42 2.96 1.41 0.12
C LEU A 42 2.76 2.90 0.42
N LEU A 43 2.81 3.73 -0.61
CA LEU A 43 2.56 5.17 -0.49
C LEU A 43 1.10 5.43 -0.87
N LEU A 44 0.28 5.80 0.11
CA LEU A 44 -1.16 5.94 -0.10
C LEU A 44 -1.55 7.37 -0.50
N SER A 45 -2.65 7.50 -1.22
CA SER A 45 -3.22 8.80 -1.57
C SER A 45 -3.75 9.50 -0.32
N GLU A 46 -3.49 10.79 -0.16
CA GLU A 46 -4.08 11.57 0.92
C GLU A 46 -5.58 11.82 0.70
N GLU A 47 -6.03 11.79 -0.56
CA GLU A 47 -7.42 12.06 -0.91
C GLU A 47 -8.33 10.85 -0.69
N ASP A 48 -7.87 9.66 -1.08
CA ASP A 48 -8.69 8.45 -1.04
C ASP A 48 -7.83 7.24 -0.72
N THR A 49 -7.60 7.04 0.55
CA THR A 49 -6.77 5.94 1.05
C THR A 49 -7.38 4.58 0.70
N ASN A 50 -8.72 4.47 0.76
CA ASN A 50 -9.40 3.21 0.43
C ASN A 50 -9.15 2.81 -1.02
N THR A 51 -9.27 3.72 -1.97
CA THR A 51 -9.00 3.43 -3.38
C THR A 51 -7.54 3.04 -3.59
N SER A 52 -6.60 3.69 -2.90
CA SER A 52 -5.17 3.29 -2.96
C SER A 52 -4.99 1.84 -2.54
N ILE A 53 -5.61 1.43 -1.44
CA ILE A 53 -5.51 0.06 -0.94
C ILE A 53 -6.15 -0.92 -1.92
N GLN A 54 -7.31 -0.60 -2.48
CA GLN A 54 -7.97 -1.45 -3.48
C GLN A 54 -7.13 -1.58 -4.74
N ASN A 55 -6.47 -0.49 -5.17
CA ASN A 55 -5.56 -0.54 -6.31
C ASN A 55 -4.38 -1.47 -6.06
N PHE A 56 -3.81 -1.42 -4.86
CA PHE A 56 -2.74 -2.35 -4.48
C PHE A 56 -3.21 -3.80 -4.58
N ILE A 57 -4.37 -4.13 -4.01
CA ILE A 57 -4.93 -5.48 -4.04
C ILE A 57 -5.15 -5.94 -5.49
N THR A 58 -5.71 -5.07 -6.33
CA THR A 58 -5.95 -5.37 -7.74
C THR A 58 -4.64 -5.68 -8.46
N ILE A 59 -3.61 -4.88 -8.22
CA ILE A 59 -2.29 -5.08 -8.84
C ILE A 59 -1.67 -6.40 -8.38
N GLN A 60 -1.76 -6.72 -7.09
CA GLN A 60 -1.23 -7.99 -6.57
C GLN A 60 -1.84 -9.19 -7.28
N ASN A 61 -3.12 -9.11 -7.63
CA ASN A 61 -3.81 -10.21 -8.32
C ASN A 61 -3.39 -10.35 -9.78
N LYS A 62 -2.78 -9.33 -10.37
CA LYS A 62 -2.35 -9.32 -11.78
C LYS A 62 -0.88 -9.63 -11.96
N LEU A 63 -0.04 -9.39 -10.95
CA LEU A 63 1.40 -9.58 -11.05
C LEU A 63 1.77 -11.05 -10.88
N SER A 64 2.85 -11.46 -11.56
CA SER A 64 3.46 -12.76 -11.31
C SER A 64 4.16 -12.77 -9.96
N GLU A 65 4.40 -13.96 -9.42
CA GLU A 65 5.14 -14.11 -8.17
C GLU A 65 6.53 -13.50 -8.24
N THR A 66 7.20 -13.66 -9.37
CA THR A 66 8.53 -13.08 -9.61
C THR A 66 8.48 -11.56 -9.54
N ASP A 67 7.49 -10.93 -10.19
CA ASP A 67 7.34 -9.48 -10.17
C ASP A 67 7.06 -8.98 -8.76
N ILE A 68 6.18 -9.66 -8.03
CA ILE A 68 5.85 -9.30 -6.64
C ILE A 68 7.11 -9.31 -5.77
N ASN A 69 7.96 -10.33 -5.94
CA ASN A 69 9.18 -10.45 -5.14
C ASN A 69 10.20 -9.36 -5.44
N ASN A 70 10.17 -8.77 -6.63
CA ASN A 70 11.12 -7.74 -7.05
C ASN A 70 10.67 -6.33 -6.72
N ILE A 71 9.37 -6.09 -6.59
CA ILE A 71 8.84 -4.75 -6.33
C ILE A 71 8.89 -4.47 -4.83
N LYS A 72 9.51 -3.34 -4.45
CA LYS A 72 9.65 -2.95 -3.04
C LYS A 72 8.89 -1.67 -2.69
N THR A 73 8.46 -0.89 -3.68
CA THR A 73 7.64 0.28 -3.43
C THR A 73 6.48 0.32 -4.41
N TYR A 74 5.28 0.50 -3.87
CA TYR A 74 4.06 0.72 -4.64
C TYR A 74 3.61 2.14 -4.39
N ASP A 75 3.80 3.01 -5.38
CA ASP A 75 3.37 4.40 -5.28
C ASP A 75 1.92 4.50 -5.74
N LEU A 76 1.01 4.54 -4.77
CA LEU A 76 -0.43 4.54 -4.97
C LEU A 76 -1.04 5.93 -4.77
N ARG A 77 -0.19 6.97 -4.75
CA ARG A 77 -0.66 8.34 -4.50
C ARG A 77 -1.52 8.88 -5.64
N ASN A 78 -1.24 8.46 -6.87
CA ASN A 78 -2.08 8.79 -8.01
C ASN A 78 -3.12 7.68 -8.20
N LEU A 79 -4.39 8.01 -7.99
CA LEU A 79 -5.47 7.02 -8.03
C LEU A 79 -5.71 6.43 -9.41
N LYS A 80 -5.23 7.11 -10.46
CA LYS A 80 -5.40 6.66 -11.85
C LYS A 80 -4.22 5.84 -12.36
N LYS A 81 -3.05 5.95 -11.73
CA LYS A 81 -1.84 5.31 -12.20
C LYS A 81 -0.92 4.96 -11.03
N THR A 82 -0.69 3.67 -10.84
CA THR A 82 0.25 3.19 -9.82
C THR A 82 1.64 3.04 -10.42
N ILE A 83 2.64 3.52 -9.68
CA ILE A 83 4.04 3.40 -10.07
C ILE A 83 4.69 2.32 -9.20
N LEU A 84 5.36 1.36 -9.85
CA LEU A 84 6.01 0.25 -9.19
C LEU A 84 7.52 0.44 -9.25
N ILE A 85 8.19 0.37 -8.09
CA ILE A 85 9.63 0.59 -8.01
C ILE A 85 10.28 -0.70 -7.53
N ASN A 86 11.19 -1.22 -8.36
CA ASN A 86 11.95 -2.42 -8.06
C ASN A 86 13.13 -2.12 -7.13
N LEU A 87 13.59 -3.16 -6.43
CA LEU A 87 14.70 -3.02 -5.49
C LEU A 87 15.98 -2.51 -6.14
N ASN A 88 16.22 -2.88 -7.39
CA ASN A 88 17.45 -2.58 -8.11
C ASN A 88 17.37 -1.34 -9.01
N ASP A 89 16.33 -0.59 -8.92
CA ASP A 89 16.15 0.64 -9.76
C ASP A 89 16.75 1.88 -9.11
#